data_221b0c5834b2ba3eb2b12716f399c556
#
_entry.id   221b0c5834b2ba3eb2b12716f399c556
#
_cell.length_a   1.000
_cell.length_b   1.000
_cell.length_c   1.000
_cell.angle_alpha   90.00
_cell.angle_beta   90.00
_cell.angle_gamma   90.00
#
_symmetry.space_group_name_H-M   'P 1'
#
loop_
_entity.id
_entity.type
_entity.pdbx_description
1 polymer ?
#
loop_
_entity_poly.entity_id
_entity_poly.type
_entity_poly.pdbx_seq_one_letter_code
_entity_poly.pdbx_strand_id
1 'polypeptide(L)'
;MLNNLRRNVLDPSHFAPLQIGHFEVSIQASERVCSTPRVTLDTAEGYTAFQVAIFDTNGWVQPRNDPRFAGRAWAHRFEDFGFASLGEYVPREEVGQILADLQGMLD
;
A
#
# COMPACT_ATOMS: atom_id res chain seq x y z
N MET A 1 -8.34 -2.60 -8.93
CA MET A 1 -7.10 -3.24 -8.47
C MET A 1 -7.19 -3.82 -7.08
N LEU A 2 -7.84 -3.15 -6.14
CA LEU A 2 -8.01 -3.72 -4.80
C LEU A 2 -8.70 -5.07 -4.83
N ASN A 3 -9.58 -5.30 -5.80
CA ASN A 3 -10.26 -6.59 -5.96
C ASN A 3 -9.31 -7.72 -6.35
N ASN A 4 -8.09 -7.38 -6.78
CA ASN A 4 -7.07 -8.36 -7.16
C ASN A 4 -6.22 -8.83 -5.99
N LEU A 5 -6.40 -8.25 -4.80
CA LEU A 5 -5.67 -8.69 -3.62
C LEU A 5 -6.09 -10.09 -3.22
N ARG A 6 -5.10 -10.93 -2.97
CA ARG A 6 -5.31 -12.31 -2.53
C ARG A 6 -4.43 -12.58 -1.34
N ARG A 7 -4.96 -13.31 -0.34
CA ARG A 7 -4.16 -13.74 0.80
C ARG A 7 -3.02 -14.63 0.33
N ASN A 8 -1.84 -14.44 0.92
CA ASN A 8 -0.68 -15.27 0.63
C ASN A 8 -0.96 -16.69 1.14
N VAL A 9 -0.72 -17.69 0.31
CA VAL A 9 -0.98 -19.09 0.66
C VAL A 9 -0.10 -19.55 1.83
N LEU A 10 1.14 -19.06 1.87
CA LEU A 10 2.10 -19.45 2.92
C LEU A 10 1.94 -18.65 4.21
N ASP A 11 1.36 -17.45 4.11
CA ASP A 11 1.11 -16.58 5.25
C ASP A 11 -0.23 -15.87 5.07
N PRO A 12 -1.33 -16.49 5.52
CA PRO A 12 -2.67 -15.93 5.32
C PRO A 12 -2.91 -14.58 6.02
N SER A 13 -2.03 -14.16 6.92
CA SER A 13 -2.16 -12.83 7.55
C SER A 13 -1.73 -11.71 6.61
N HIS A 14 -1.19 -12.01 5.45
CA HIS A 14 -0.74 -11.03 4.47
C HIS A 14 -1.45 -11.22 3.13
N PHE A 15 -1.68 -10.10 2.43
CA PHE A 15 -2.04 -10.14 1.02
C PHE A 15 -0.76 -10.15 0.19
N ALA A 16 -0.79 -10.88 -0.94
CA ALA A 16 0.31 -10.86 -1.88
C ALA A 16 0.48 -9.44 -2.46
N PRO A 17 1.72 -8.97 -2.68
CA PRO A 17 1.94 -7.63 -3.23
C PRO A 17 1.44 -7.51 -4.66
N LEU A 18 1.10 -6.29 -5.05
CA LEU A 18 0.70 -5.96 -6.42
C LEU A 18 1.90 -5.41 -7.17
N GLN A 19 2.08 -5.87 -8.40
CA GLN A 19 3.14 -5.38 -9.28
C GLN A 19 2.53 -4.38 -10.27
N ILE A 20 3.04 -3.14 -10.29
CA ILE A 20 2.62 -2.11 -11.22
C ILE A 20 3.88 -1.59 -11.91
N GLY A 21 4.19 -2.15 -13.09
CA GLY A 21 5.45 -1.88 -13.76
C GLY A 21 6.62 -2.31 -12.89
N HIS A 22 7.53 -1.38 -12.60
CA HIS A 22 8.67 -1.64 -11.72
C HIS A 22 8.36 -1.35 -10.25
N PHE A 23 7.12 -0.94 -9.93
CA PHE A 23 6.70 -0.75 -8.55
C PHE A 23 6.08 -2.02 -7.99
N GLU A 24 6.41 -2.31 -6.75
CA GLU A 24 5.73 -3.35 -5.98
C GLU A 24 5.00 -2.65 -4.83
N VAL A 25 3.70 -2.91 -4.70
CA VAL A 25 2.87 -2.26 -3.69
C VAL A 25 2.37 -3.32 -2.73
N SER A 26 2.73 -3.17 -1.46
CA SER A 26 2.23 -4.02 -0.38
C SER A 26 1.04 -3.31 0.26
N ILE A 27 -0.14 -3.89 0.12
CA ILE A 27 -1.37 -3.37 0.72
C ILE A 27 -1.83 -4.43 1.72
N GLN A 28 -1.75 -4.12 3.01
CA GLN A 28 -2.02 -5.09 4.05
C GLN A 28 -3.17 -4.66 4.95
N ALA A 29 -3.91 -5.65 5.41
CA ALA A 29 -4.98 -5.46 6.38
C ALA A 29 -5.15 -6.76 7.15
N SER A 30 -5.04 -6.70 8.47
CA SER A 30 -5.21 -7.84 9.35
C SER A 30 -5.24 -7.37 10.81
N GLU A 31 -5.36 -8.32 11.72
CA GLU A 31 -5.26 -8.02 13.15
C GLU A 31 -3.86 -7.54 13.57
N ARG A 32 -2.84 -7.76 12.71
CA ARG A 32 -1.43 -7.47 13.00
C ARG A 32 -0.94 -6.14 12.44
N VAL A 33 -1.73 -5.48 11.60
CA VAL A 33 -1.32 -4.24 10.93
C VAL A 33 -2.34 -3.13 11.15
N CYS A 34 -1.93 -1.90 10.85
CA CYS A 34 -2.77 -0.72 11.03
C CYS A 34 -3.81 -0.62 9.92
N SER A 35 -4.91 -1.34 10.09
CA SER A 35 -6.04 -1.37 9.16
C SER A 35 -7.36 -1.15 9.89
N THR A 36 -8.43 -0.90 9.15
CA THR A 36 -9.77 -0.75 9.70
C THR A 36 -10.74 -1.65 8.92
N PRO A 37 -11.39 -2.61 9.59
CA PRO A 37 -11.14 -3.04 10.96
C PRO A 37 -9.80 -3.75 11.12
N ARG A 38 -9.29 -3.80 12.34
CA ARG A 38 -8.02 -4.47 12.63
C ARG A 38 -8.26 -5.92 12.99
N VAL A 39 -8.82 -6.64 12.04
CA VAL A 39 -9.11 -8.08 12.11
C VAL A 39 -8.69 -8.73 10.80
N THR A 40 -8.52 -10.04 10.80
CA THR A 40 -8.14 -10.76 9.59
C THR A 40 -9.38 -11.27 8.87
N LEU A 41 -9.65 -10.68 7.69
CA LEU A 41 -10.75 -11.09 6.80
C LEU A 41 -10.16 -11.75 5.56
N ASP A 42 -10.94 -12.58 4.88
CA ASP A 42 -10.46 -13.33 3.70
C ASP A 42 -10.18 -12.44 2.50
N THR A 43 -10.92 -11.35 2.36
CA THR A 43 -10.80 -10.47 1.20
C THR A 43 -10.62 -9.01 1.62
N ALA A 44 -10.18 -8.19 0.67
CA ALA A 44 -9.99 -6.76 0.90
C ALA A 44 -11.31 -5.99 1.02
N GLU A 45 -12.44 -6.59 0.61
CA GLU A 45 -13.73 -5.88 0.52
C GLU A 45 -14.24 -5.38 1.88
N GLY A 46 -13.91 -6.07 2.95
CA GLY A 46 -14.38 -5.71 4.29
C GLY A 46 -13.60 -4.59 4.97
N TYR A 47 -12.54 -4.10 4.36
CA TYR A 47 -11.69 -3.08 4.96
C TYR A 47 -11.95 -1.69 4.39
N THR A 48 -11.87 -0.68 5.27
CA THR A 48 -12.00 0.73 4.87
C THR A 48 -10.67 1.48 4.93
N ALA A 49 -9.67 0.91 5.59
CA ALA A 49 -8.33 1.47 5.66
C ALA A 49 -7.28 0.37 5.71
N PHE A 50 -6.10 0.64 5.17
CA PHE A 50 -5.04 -0.34 4.96
C PHE A 50 -3.68 0.20 5.36
N GLN A 51 -2.73 -0.73 5.59
CA GLN A 51 -1.33 -0.38 5.69
C GLN A 51 -0.71 -0.54 4.29
N VAL A 52 0.03 0.47 3.83
CA VAL A 52 0.58 0.50 2.48
C VAL A 52 2.09 0.74 2.51
N ALA A 53 2.82 -0.01 1.71
CA ALA A 53 4.24 0.21 1.45
C ALA A 53 4.48 0.15 -0.06
N ILE A 54 5.38 0.98 -0.57
CA ILE A 54 5.71 1.05 -1.98
C ILE A 54 7.20 0.78 -2.15
N PHE A 55 7.53 -0.07 -3.10
CA PHE A 55 8.92 -0.41 -3.44
C PHE A 55 9.15 -0.20 -4.93
N ASP A 56 10.37 0.14 -5.30
CA ASP A 56 10.80 0.13 -6.68
C ASP A 56 12.12 -0.65 -6.79
N THR A 57 12.80 -0.57 -7.93
CA THR A 57 14.05 -1.30 -8.14
C THR A 57 15.18 -0.88 -7.19
N ASN A 58 15.04 0.27 -6.54
CA ASN A 58 16.02 0.78 -5.57
C ASN A 58 15.62 0.49 -4.11
N GLY A 59 14.52 -0.21 -3.90
CA GLY A 59 14.03 -0.57 -2.57
C GLY A 59 12.84 0.28 -2.14
N TRP A 60 12.81 0.67 -0.86
CA TRP A 60 11.70 1.43 -0.30
C TRP A 60 11.52 2.78 -0.98
N VAL A 61 10.29 3.09 -1.36
CA VAL A 61 9.89 4.44 -1.79
C VAL A 61 9.41 5.19 -0.55
N GLN A 62 9.92 6.41 -0.36
CA GLN A 62 9.52 7.30 0.72
C GLN A 62 8.73 8.47 0.13
N PRO A 63 7.39 8.35 -0.02
CA PRO A 63 6.61 9.32 -0.79
C PRO A 63 6.74 10.78 -0.35
N ARG A 64 6.89 11.03 0.94
CA ARG A 64 7.02 12.40 1.45
C ARG A 64 8.32 13.07 1.01
N ASN A 65 9.35 12.29 0.76
CA ASN A 65 10.69 12.76 0.40
C ASN A 65 11.06 12.50 -1.06
N ASP A 66 10.19 11.79 -1.79
CA ASP A 66 10.44 11.43 -3.18
C ASP A 66 9.83 12.50 -4.09
N PRO A 67 10.62 13.17 -4.95
CA PRO A 67 10.08 14.21 -5.84
C PRO A 67 8.93 13.76 -6.73
N ARG A 68 8.87 12.46 -7.05
CA ARG A 68 7.79 11.92 -7.88
C ARG A 68 6.44 11.97 -7.15
N PHE A 69 6.44 11.92 -5.81
CA PHE A 69 5.24 11.72 -5.01
C PHE A 69 4.98 12.81 -3.96
N ALA A 70 5.96 13.63 -3.63
CA ALA A 70 5.84 14.59 -2.52
C ALA A 70 4.67 15.55 -2.67
N GLY A 71 4.25 15.84 -3.91
CA GLY A 71 3.11 16.70 -4.18
C GLY A 71 1.76 15.98 -4.19
N ARG A 72 1.73 14.67 -4.04
CA ARG A 72 0.47 13.93 -4.03
C ARG A 72 -0.21 14.05 -2.67
N ALA A 73 -1.54 14.17 -2.69
CA ALA A 73 -2.31 14.33 -1.45
C ALA A 73 -2.09 13.20 -0.46
N TRP A 74 -1.95 11.97 -0.95
CA TRP A 74 -1.79 10.80 -0.10
C TRP A 74 -0.37 10.65 0.48
N ALA A 75 0.62 11.41 -0.01
CA ALA A 75 2.00 11.27 0.46
C ALA A 75 2.13 11.51 1.97
N HIS A 76 1.31 12.40 2.53
CA HIS A 76 1.35 12.71 3.96
C HIS A 76 0.94 11.52 4.85
N ARG A 77 0.29 10.51 4.29
CA ARG A 77 -0.08 9.29 5.03
C ARG A 77 1.12 8.43 5.40
N PHE A 78 2.24 8.62 4.69
CA PHE A 78 3.43 7.82 4.90
C PHE A 78 4.34 8.44 5.94
N GLU A 79 4.85 7.60 6.85
CA GLU A 79 5.85 7.99 7.83
C GLU A 79 7.12 7.20 7.58
N ASP A 80 8.25 7.89 7.71
CA ASP A 80 9.55 7.28 7.48
C ASP A 80 10.12 6.69 8.76
N PHE A 81 10.64 5.46 8.66
CA PHE A 81 11.28 4.74 9.75
C PHE A 81 12.68 4.36 9.25
N GLY A 82 13.62 5.30 9.30
CA GLY A 82 14.92 5.14 8.67
C GLY A 82 14.76 5.14 7.16
N PHE A 83 15.17 4.04 6.50
CA PHE A 83 14.99 3.89 5.06
C PHE A 83 13.61 3.35 4.67
N ALA A 84 12.86 2.81 5.62
CA ALA A 84 11.52 2.28 5.39
C ALA A 84 10.47 3.40 5.44
N SER A 85 9.33 3.19 4.80
CA SER A 85 8.22 4.14 4.82
C SER A 85 6.90 3.38 4.75
N LEU A 86 6.00 3.67 5.69
CA LEU A 86 4.71 2.99 5.79
C LEU A 86 3.58 4.00 5.87
N GLY A 87 2.54 3.77 5.08
CA GLY A 87 1.26 4.45 5.25
C GLY A 87 0.38 3.60 6.14
N GLU A 88 -0.03 4.14 7.30
CA GLU A 88 -0.88 3.45 8.26
C GLU A 88 -2.29 4.01 8.19
N TYR A 89 -3.29 3.12 8.28
CA TYR A 89 -4.70 3.50 8.21
C TYR A 89 -5.02 4.34 6.97
N VAL A 90 -4.44 3.97 5.82
CA VAL A 90 -4.69 4.69 4.57
C VAL A 90 -6.11 4.37 4.09
N PRO A 91 -6.98 5.39 3.94
CA PRO A 91 -8.35 5.15 3.50
C PRO A 91 -8.40 4.45 2.14
N ARG A 92 -9.43 3.63 1.94
CA ARG A 92 -9.61 2.87 0.71
C ARG A 92 -9.54 3.74 -0.55
N GLU A 93 -10.15 4.92 -0.51
CA GLU A 93 -10.14 5.83 -1.65
C GLU A 93 -8.74 6.31 -1.99
N GLU A 94 -7.92 6.56 -0.96
CA GLU A 94 -6.54 6.98 -1.18
C GLU A 94 -5.66 5.84 -1.65
N VAL A 95 -5.92 4.61 -1.21
CA VAL A 95 -5.23 3.44 -1.77
C VAL A 95 -5.52 3.34 -3.26
N GLY A 96 -6.78 3.52 -3.66
CA GLY A 96 -7.15 3.55 -5.08
C GLY A 96 -6.41 4.64 -5.85
N GLN A 97 -6.26 5.82 -5.25
CA GLN A 97 -5.53 6.92 -5.88
C GLN A 97 -4.04 6.61 -6.01
N ILE A 98 -3.43 6.00 -5.00
CA ILE A 98 -2.03 5.57 -5.07
C ILE A 98 -1.84 4.63 -6.26
N LEU A 99 -2.69 3.61 -6.37
CA LEU A 99 -2.58 2.63 -7.47
C LEU A 99 -2.77 3.30 -8.84
N ALA A 100 -3.72 4.21 -8.94
CA ALA A 100 -3.96 4.95 -10.18
C ALA A 100 -2.76 5.83 -10.56
N ASP A 101 -2.17 6.51 -9.58
CA ASP A 101 -1.02 7.37 -9.80
C ASP A 101 0.20 6.57 -10.25
N LEU A 102 0.45 5.41 -9.64
CA LEU A 102 1.54 4.53 -10.06
C LEU A 102 1.30 3.98 -11.47
N GLN A 103 0.06 3.60 -11.77
CA GLN A 103 -0.31 3.11 -13.11
C GLN A 103 -0.06 4.19 -14.17
N GLY A 104 -0.35 5.44 -13.85
CA GLY A 104 -0.13 6.58 -14.75
C GLY A 104 1.35 6.85 -15.04
N MET A 105 2.26 6.32 -14.24
CA MET A 105 3.70 6.51 -14.41
C MET A 105 4.34 5.44 -15.30
N LEU A 106 3.58 4.50 -15.86
CA LEU A 106 4.10 3.43 -16.69
C LEU A 106 4.40 3.87 -18.13
N ASP A 107 3.99 5.05 -18.50
CA ASP A 107 4.18 5.56 -19.87
C ASP A 107 5.55 6.20 -20.06
#